data_b733ff2b5e3c68140f12e6848e1f54e6
#
_entry.id   b733ff2b5e3c68140f12e6848e1f54e6
#
_cell.length_a   1.000
_cell.length_b   1.000
_cell.length_c   1.000
_cell.angle_alpha   90.00
_cell.angle_beta   90.00
_cell.angle_gamma   90.00
#
_symmetry.space_group_name_H-M   'P 1'
#
loop_
_entity.id
_entity.type
_entity.pdbx_description
1 polymer ?
#
loop_
_entity_poly.entity_id
_entity_poly.type
_entity_poly.pdbx_seq_one_letter_code
_entity_poly.pdbx_strand_id
1 'polypeptide(L)'
;MPTVAITGAAGAIGSVTAEVFSDAGWDLALLDYGADNHATLNASFPDAQVFDADLTDADAAQDAFDAIGSAGALDAVLAIAGGFAMQSAVEATADDYAHMMDLNVRTLFNTARAAVPVLTEQEHSFLLGVSAPAGIDGQAQSALYGAAKGAVAAYVKSLGKEYGTDGLRTSVLYPMGVVDTPANRDGMPDADPSDWIAPRELADGMLHLATRSPRGHVPELKVHAAS
;
A
#
# COMPACT_ATOMS: atom_id res chain seq x y z
N MET A 1 3.88 -10.05 19.55
CA MET A 1 3.29 -10.40 18.23
C MET A 1 4.04 -9.60 17.18
N PRO A 2 4.09 -10.00 15.92
CA PRO A 2 4.67 -9.15 14.89
C PRO A 2 3.79 -7.92 14.66
N THR A 3 4.39 -6.80 14.29
CA THR A 3 3.70 -5.52 14.04
C THR A 3 3.72 -5.18 12.56
N VAL A 4 2.57 -4.77 12.02
CA VAL A 4 2.44 -4.28 10.64
C VAL A 4 1.93 -2.84 10.62
N ALA A 5 2.60 -1.99 9.85
CA ALA A 5 2.09 -0.67 9.51
C ALA A 5 1.38 -0.72 8.14
N ILE A 6 0.16 -0.20 8.08
CA ILE A 6 -0.68 -0.20 6.86
C ILE A 6 -1.02 1.24 6.52
N THR A 7 -0.57 1.73 5.37
CA THR A 7 -0.93 3.06 4.87
C THR A 7 -2.18 2.99 3.98
N GLY A 8 -3.01 4.03 4.00
CA GLY A 8 -4.32 3.99 3.33
C GLY A 8 -5.27 3.00 3.99
N ALA A 9 -5.17 2.87 5.31
CA ALA A 9 -5.82 1.82 6.11
C ALA A 9 -7.36 1.94 6.10
N ALA A 10 -7.92 3.14 5.93
CA ALA A 10 -9.38 3.35 5.84
C ALA A 10 -9.94 3.07 4.43
N GLY A 11 -9.06 2.92 3.42
CA GLY A 11 -9.47 2.60 2.06
C GLY A 11 -10.01 1.17 1.91
N ALA A 12 -10.68 0.88 0.77
CA ALA A 12 -11.35 -0.40 0.54
C ALA A 12 -10.40 -1.62 0.58
N ILE A 13 -9.14 -1.46 0.16
CA ILE A 13 -8.14 -2.53 0.26
C ILE A 13 -7.50 -2.52 1.65
N GLY A 14 -7.18 -1.33 2.17
CA GLY A 14 -6.50 -1.17 3.46
C GLY A 14 -7.29 -1.72 4.64
N SER A 15 -8.59 -1.45 4.72
CA SER A 15 -9.46 -1.91 5.81
C SER A 15 -9.56 -3.44 5.84
N VAL A 16 -9.78 -4.08 4.69
CA VAL A 16 -9.80 -5.54 4.60
C VAL A 16 -8.42 -6.14 4.90
N THR A 17 -7.34 -5.45 4.51
CA THR A 17 -5.98 -5.89 4.87
C THR A 17 -5.75 -5.81 6.38
N ALA A 18 -6.22 -4.76 7.04
CA ALA A 18 -6.14 -4.64 8.50
C ALA A 18 -6.89 -5.77 9.21
N GLU A 19 -8.10 -6.13 8.73
CA GLU A 19 -8.85 -7.29 9.25
C GLU A 19 -8.06 -8.59 9.12
N VAL A 20 -7.51 -8.86 7.94
CA VAL A 20 -6.75 -10.10 7.66
C VAL A 20 -5.52 -10.23 8.56
N PHE A 21 -4.78 -9.14 8.76
CA PHE A 21 -3.61 -9.15 9.63
C PHE A 21 -3.97 -9.24 11.12
N SER A 22 -5.05 -8.58 11.55
CA SER A 22 -5.60 -8.71 12.89
C SER A 22 -6.01 -10.16 13.20
N ASP A 23 -6.76 -10.79 12.29
CA ASP A 23 -7.18 -12.20 12.41
C ASP A 23 -5.98 -13.16 12.45
N ALA A 24 -4.88 -12.80 11.79
CA ALA A 24 -3.63 -13.56 11.82
C ALA A 24 -2.76 -13.30 13.07
N GLY A 25 -3.22 -12.47 14.00
CA GLY A 25 -2.55 -12.19 15.28
C GLY A 25 -1.39 -11.20 15.16
N TRP A 26 -1.47 -10.25 14.23
CA TRP A 26 -0.53 -9.13 14.12
C TRP A 26 -1.03 -7.92 14.92
N ASP A 27 -0.09 -7.21 15.55
CA ASP A 27 -0.34 -5.86 16.06
C ASP A 27 -0.41 -4.88 14.90
N LEU A 28 -1.37 -3.95 14.95
CA LEU A 28 -1.66 -3.03 13.84
C LEU A 28 -1.22 -1.61 14.16
N ALA A 29 -0.50 -0.99 13.24
CA ALA A 29 -0.28 0.45 13.13
C ALA A 29 -0.96 0.95 11.84
N LEU A 30 -2.09 1.66 11.98
CA LEU A 30 -2.94 2.05 10.87
C LEU A 30 -2.77 3.53 10.57
N LEU A 31 -2.33 3.86 9.37
CA LEU A 31 -2.09 5.22 8.93
C LEU A 31 -3.08 5.61 7.83
N ASP A 32 -3.79 6.71 8.04
CA ASP A 32 -4.65 7.33 7.04
C ASP A 32 -4.77 8.82 7.33
N TYR A 33 -5.36 9.58 6.42
CA TYR A 33 -5.50 11.02 6.54
C TYR A 33 -6.96 11.43 6.72
N GLY A 34 -7.18 12.34 7.69
CA GLY A 34 -8.46 12.97 7.95
C GLY A 34 -9.21 12.39 9.15
N ALA A 35 -9.85 13.27 9.89
CA ALA A 35 -10.50 12.96 11.16
C ALA A 35 -11.58 11.87 11.05
N ASP A 36 -12.31 11.80 9.95
CA ASP A 36 -13.37 10.79 9.74
C ASP A 36 -12.76 9.38 9.54
N ASN A 37 -11.67 9.29 8.76
CA ASN A 37 -10.93 8.04 8.57
C ASN A 37 -10.32 7.57 9.90
N HIS A 38 -9.70 8.48 10.64
CA HIS A 38 -9.13 8.20 11.93
C HIS A 38 -10.20 7.69 12.93
N ALA A 39 -11.37 8.33 13.00
CA ALA A 39 -12.48 7.90 13.83
C ALA A 39 -13.02 6.51 13.45
N THR A 40 -13.13 6.25 12.14
CA THR A 40 -13.58 4.95 11.60
C THR A 40 -12.61 3.84 11.96
N LEU A 41 -11.30 4.06 11.80
CA LEU A 41 -10.26 3.07 12.13
C LEU A 41 -10.24 2.76 13.65
N ASN A 42 -10.32 3.78 14.51
CA ASN A 42 -10.39 3.58 15.97
C ASN A 42 -11.63 2.80 16.37
N ALA A 43 -12.76 3.00 15.73
CA ALA A 43 -13.99 2.27 16.02
C ALA A 43 -13.91 0.81 15.54
N SER A 44 -13.28 0.54 14.40
CA SER A 44 -13.18 -0.80 13.81
C SER A 44 -12.06 -1.64 14.42
N PHE A 45 -10.97 -0.99 14.85
CA PHE A 45 -9.77 -1.65 15.39
C PHE A 45 -9.35 -1.00 16.74
N PRO A 46 -10.11 -1.23 17.81
CA PRO A 46 -9.90 -0.54 19.10
C PRO A 46 -8.54 -0.83 19.77
N ASP A 47 -7.89 -1.93 19.41
CA ASP A 47 -6.59 -2.32 19.94
C ASP A 47 -5.42 -1.89 19.05
N ALA A 48 -5.69 -1.28 17.88
CA ALA A 48 -4.67 -0.80 16.95
C ALA A 48 -4.12 0.56 17.35
N GLN A 49 -2.88 0.83 16.97
CA GLN A 49 -2.35 2.20 16.94
C GLN A 49 -2.86 2.89 15.67
N VAL A 50 -3.58 4.00 15.79
CA VAL A 50 -4.14 4.72 14.63
C VAL A 50 -3.52 6.11 14.53
N PHE A 51 -3.02 6.46 13.35
CA PHE A 51 -2.33 7.71 13.05
C PHE A 51 -3.10 8.51 11.99
N ASP A 52 -3.50 9.74 12.32
CA ASP A 52 -3.99 10.71 11.33
C ASP A 52 -2.76 11.40 10.71
N ALA A 53 -2.31 10.93 9.55
CA ALA A 53 -1.08 11.38 8.92
C ALA A 53 -1.27 11.59 7.41
N ASP A 54 -1.05 12.81 6.94
CA ASP A 54 -0.91 13.10 5.52
C ASP A 54 0.47 12.64 5.05
N LEU A 55 0.52 11.48 4.40
CA LEU A 55 1.78 10.90 3.92
C LEU A 55 2.39 11.66 2.72
N THR A 56 1.72 12.66 2.17
CA THR A 56 2.34 13.60 1.23
C THR A 56 3.24 14.61 1.95
N ASP A 57 3.04 14.78 3.26
CA ASP A 57 3.90 15.56 4.15
C ASP A 57 5.00 14.66 4.76
N ALA A 58 6.25 15.06 4.55
CA ALA A 58 7.40 14.27 4.99
C ALA A 58 7.57 14.26 6.51
N ASP A 59 7.22 15.36 7.19
CA ASP A 59 7.34 15.48 8.64
C ASP A 59 6.22 14.67 9.33
N ALA A 60 4.99 14.71 8.82
CA ALA A 60 3.90 13.88 9.31
C ALA A 60 4.19 12.37 9.18
N ALA A 61 4.77 11.96 8.04
CA ALA A 61 5.21 10.58 7.87
C ALA A 61 6.31 10.20 8.87
N GLN A 62 7.32 11.07 9.06
CA GLN A 62 8.40 10.82 10.01
C GLN A 62 7.89 10.68 11.45
N ASP A 63 7.05 11.62 11.90
CA ASP A 63 6.47 11.61 13.25
C ASP A 63 5.68 10.34 13.52
N ALA A 64 4.90 9.85 12.53
CA ALA A 64 4.13 8.62 12.67
C ALA A 64 5.06 7.40 12.82
N PHE A 65 6.09 7.25 11.98
CA PHE A 65 7.01 6.11 12.06
C PHE A 65 7.95 6.17 13.25
N ASP A 66 8.32 7.36 13.73
CA ASP A 66 9.06 7.53 14.99
C ASP A 66 8.20 7.06 16.20
N ALA A 67 6.91 7.38 16.20
CA ALA A 67 5.99 6.90 17.22
C ALA A 67 5.81 5.38 17.18
N ILE A 68 5.65 4.79 15.98
CA ILE A 68 5.57 3.33 15.78
C ILE A 68 6.84 2.65 16.29
N GLY A 69 8.03 3.11 15.87
CA GLY A 69 9.32 2.55 16.30
C GLY A 69 9.54 2.67 17.82
N SER A 70 9.08 3.78 18.42
CA SER A 70 9.17 3.99 19.86
C SER A 70 8.25 3.07 20.67
N ALA A 71 7.15 2.59 20.08
CA ALA A 71 6.21 1.68 20.72
C ALA A 71 6.70 0.22 20.71
N GLY A 72 7.56 -0.16 19.77
CA GLY A 72 8.10 -1.51 19.68
C GLY A 72 8.70 -1.85 18.31
N ALA A 73 8.92 -3.14 18.08
CA ALA A 73 9.43 -3.63 16.80
C ALA A 73 8.40 -3.43 15.68
N LEU A 74 8.88 -3.04 14.49
CA LEU A 74 8.09 -2.98 13.28
C LEU A 74 8.59 -4.06 12.31
N ASP A 75 7.76 -5.05 12.02
CA ASP A 75 8.13 -6.22 11.20
C ASP A 75 7.75 -6.05 9.74
N ALA A 76 6.66 -5.31 9.46
CA ALA A 76 6.19 -5.12 8.10
C ALA A 76 5.59 -3.73 7.85
N VAL A 77 5.72 -3.24 6.61
CA VAL A 77 5.02 -2.06 6.09
C VAL A 77 4.31 -2.43 4.80
N LEU A 78 3.00 -2.14 4.75
CA LEU A 78 2.18 -2.29 3.56
C LEU A 78 1.81 -0.89 3.05
N ALA A 79 2.55 -0.41 2.05
CA ALA A 79 2.32 0.89 1.42
C ALA A 79 1.19 0.76 0.39
N ILE A 80 -0.07 0.84 0.89
CA ILE A 80 -1.29 0.71 0.10
C ILE A 80 -1.83 2.09 -0.33
N ALA A 81 -1.52 3.15 0.43
CA ALA A 81 -1.96 4.51 0.11
C ALA A 81 -1.70 4.85 -1.35
N GLY A 82 -2.71 5.42 -2.00
CA GLY A 82 -2.66 5.76 -3.40
C GLY A 82 -4.04 6.00 -3.98
N GLY A 83 -4.09 6.37 -5.25
CA GLY A 83 -5.35 6.63 -5.94
C GLY A 83 -5.25 6.38 -7.43
N PHE A 84 -6.40 6.45 -8.08
CA PHE A 84 -6.58 6.21 -9.50
C PHE A 84 -7.33 7.37 -10.14
N ALA A 85 -6.91 7.77 -11.33
CA ALA A 85 -7.69 8.63 -12.21
C ALA A 85 -7.42 8.25 -13.67
N MET A 86 -8.47 8.31 -14.49
CA MET A 86 -8.36 8.19 -15.95
C MET A 86 -8.42 9.58 -16.58
N GLN A 87 -7.49 9.85 -17.47
CA GLN A 87 -7.43 11.11 -18.19
C GLN A 87 -6.62 10.98 -19.49
N SER A 88 -7.05 11.71 -20.52
CA SER A 88 -6.28 11.84 -21.75
C SER A 88 -4.92 12.47 -21.47
N ALA A 89 -3.85 11.88 -22.00
CA ALA A 89 -2.49 12.37 -21.77
C ALA A 89 -2.25 13.81 -22.26
N VAL A 90 -3.00 14.25 -23.29
CA VAL A 90 -2.86 15.60 -23.86
C VAL A 90 -3.76 16.63 -23.17
N GLU A 91 -4.75 16.20 -22.41
CA GLU A 91 -5.67 17.06 -21.63
C GLU A 91 -5.23 17.18 -20.16
N ALA A 92 -4.32 16.32 -19.73
CA ALA A 92 -3.79 16.32 -18.38
C ALA A 92 -3.03 17.62 -18.11
N THR A 93 -3.34 18.23 -16.97
CA THR A 93 -2.72 19.47 -16.50
C THR A 93 -1.50 19.19 -15.62
N ALA A 94 -0.74 20.24 -15.29
CA ALA A 94 0.35 20.12 -14.31
C ALA A 94 -0.17 19.75 -12.91
N ASP A 95 -1.37 20.18 -12.56
CA ASP A 95 -2.00 19.86 -11.27
C ASP A 95 -2.42 18.38 -11.21
N ASP A 96 -2.95 17.84 -12.31
CA ASP A 96 -3.27 16.41 -12.42
C ASP A 96 -2.01 15.55 -12.26
N TYR A 97 -0.92 15.98 -12.90
CA TYR A 97 0.39 15.32 -12.76
C TYR A 97 0.86 15.37 -11.31
N ALA A 98 0.86 16.55 -10.68
CA ALA A 98 1.29 16.71 -9.31
C ALA A 98 0.44 15.85 -8.37
N HIS A 99 -0.88 15.92 -8.49
CA HIS A 99 -1.81 15.12 -7.68
C HIS A 99 -1.55 13.61 -7.81
N MET A 100 -1.40 13.09 -9.04
CA MET A 100 -1.19 11.66 -9.27
C MET A 100 0.15 11.17 -8.70
N MET A 101 1.22 11.99 -8.85
CA MET A 101 2.53 11.69 -8.30
C MET A 101 2.55 11.81 -6.78
N ASP A 102 1.92 12.83 -6.21
CA ASP A 102 1.86 13.04 -4.76
C ASP A 102 1.11 11.87 -4.09
N LEU A 103 -0.05 11.52 -4.61
CA LEU A 103 -0.90 10.50 -4.01
C LEU A 103 -0.29 9.09 -4.08
N ASN A 104 0.47 8.75 -5.12
CA ASN A 104 1.00 7.41 -5.31
C ASN A 104 2.52 7.29 -5.04
N VAL A 105 3.31 8.27 -5.45
CA VAL A 105 4.77 8.18 -5.38
C VAL A 105 5.33 8.89 -4.16
N ARG A 106 4.86 10.11 -3.86
CA ARG A 106 5.34 10.87 -2.70
C ARG A 106 4.93 10.19 -1.40
N THR A 107 3.70 9.67 -1.30
CA THR A 107 3.26 8.90 -0.13
C THR A 107 4.14 7.69 0.13
N LEU A 108 4.47 6.89 -0.91
CA LEU A 108 5.39 5.77 -0.78
C LEU A 108 6.80 6.22 -0.41
N PHE A 109 7.30 7.29 -1.06
CA PHE A 109 8.64 7.82 -0.78
C PHE A 109 8.79 8.25 0.67
N ASN A 110 7.83 9.04 1.19
CA ASN A 110 7.85 9.50 2.58
C ASN A 110 7.70 8.34 3.56
N THR A 111 6.77 7.41 3.28
CA THR A 111 6.59 6.17 4.05
C THR A 111 7.90 5.38 4.12
N ALA A 112 8.52 5.09 2.99
CA ALA A 112 9.74 4.28 2.96
C ALA A 112 10.93 4.99 3.64
N ARG A 113 11.08 6.30 3.41
CA ARG A 113 12.13 7.11 4.04
C ARG A 113 12.05 7.06 5.56
N ALA A 114 10.84 7.12 6.12
CA ALA A 114 10.62 7.07 7.56
C ALA A 114 10.68 5.63 8.12
N ALA A 115 10.12 4.66 7.38
CA ALA A 115 9.97 3.29 7.85
C ALA A 115 11.24 2.43 7.72
N VAL A 116 12.03 2.61 6.64
CA VAL A 116 13.20 1.73 6.37
C VAL A 116 14.22 1.74 7.51
N PRO A 117 14.58 2.87 8.14
CA PRO A 117 15.46 2.86 9.29
C PRO A 117 14.93 1.98 10.44
N VAL A 118 13.63 2.05 10.73
CA VAL A 118 12.97 1.25 11.79
C VAL A 118 12.91 -0.23 11.40
N LEU A 119 12.57 -0.53 10.13
CA LEU A 119 12.51 -1.90 9.61
C LEU A 119 13.88 -2.60 9.65
N THR A 120 14.97 -1.88 9.35
CA THR A 120 16.31 -2.46 9.32
C THR A 120 16.94 -2.67 10.70
N GLU A 121 16.27 -2.24 11.78
CA GLU A 121 16.62 -2.66 13.14
C GLU A 121 16.23 -4.11 13.43
N GLN A 122 15.36 -4.70 12.61
CA GLN A 122 14.94 -6.08 12.71
C GLN A 122 15.81 -7.00 11.84
N GLU A 123 16.13 -8.19 12.31
CA GLU A 123 16.87 -9.20 11.52
C GLU A 123 16.16 -9.57 10.21
N HIS A 124 14.82 -9.57 10.26
CA HIS A 124 13.96 -9.87 9.11
C HIS A 124 12.76 -8.96 9.11
N SER A 125 12.68 -8.10 8.11
CA SER A 125 11.57 -7.17 7.92
C SER A 125 11.00 -7.23 6.50
N PHE A 126 9.87 -6.57 6.29
CA PHE A 126 9.15 -6.63 5.01
C PHE A 126 8.55 -5.28 4.64
N LEU A 127 8.67 -4.88 3.38
CA LEU A 127 7.97 -3.74 2.80
C LEU A 127 7.29 -4.14 1.50
N LEU A 128 6.01 -3.81 1.38
CA LEU A 128 5.22 -4.04 0.18
C LEU A 128 4.70 -2.71 -0.38
N GLY A 129 4.77 -2.56 -1.71
CA GLY A 129 4.06 -1.51 -2.44
C GLY A 129 3.05 -2.09 -3.41
N VAL A 130 1.95 -1.37 -3.65
CA VAL A 130 0.89 -1.76 -4.58
C VAL A 130 1.04 -0.99 -5.88
N SER A 131 1.34 -1.72 -6.97
CA SER A 131 1.39 -1.20 -8.33
C SER A 131 0.11 -1.55 -9.11
N ALA A 132 0.15 -1.52 -10.44
CA ALA A 132 -0.99 -1.82 -11.30
C ALA A 132 -0.52 -2.31 -12.69
N PRO A 133 -1.38 -2.95 -13.50
CA PRO A 133 -1.07 -3.33 -14.87
C PRO A 133 -0.60 -2.16 -15.73
N ALA A 134 -1.22 -0.97 -15.54
CA ALA A 134 -0.83 0.25 -16.24
C ALA A 134 0.64 0.66 -15.98
N GLY A 135 1.21 0.30 -14.84
CA GLY A 135 2.61 0.53 -14.50
C GLY A 135 3.58 -0.49 -15.13
N ILE A 136 3.08 -1.57 -15.74
CA ILE A 136 3.88 -2.60 -16.44
C ILE A 136 3.85 -2.33 -17.95
N ASP A 137 2.66 -2.35 -18.53
CA ASP A 137 2.48 -2.36 -20.00
C ASP A 137 1.89 -1.05 -20.55
N GLY A 138 1.55 -0.10 -19.65
CA GLY A 138 0.79 1.09 -20.00
C GLY A 138 -0.70 0.77 -20.24
N GLN A 139 -1.52 1.82 -20.24
CA GLN A 139 -2.96 1.71 -20.52
C GLN A 139 -3.46 3.02 -21.12
N ALA A 140 -4.35 2.93 -22.10
CA ALA A 140 -4.99 4.12 -22.68
C ALA A 140 -5.73 4.93 -21.60
N GLN A 141 -5.67 6.24 -21.70
CA GLN A 141 -6.24 7.19 -20.73
C GLN A 141 -5.74 7.06 -19.29
N SER A 142 -4.62 6.39 -19.07
CA SER A 142 -4.03 6.18 -17.74
C SER A 142 -2.53 6.49 -17.74
N ALA A 143 -2.06 7.41 -18.60
CA ALA A 143 -0.63 7.69 -18.76
C ALA A 143 0.03 8.17 -17.44
N LEU A 144 -0.61 9.10 -16.72
CA LEU A 144 -0.09 9.59 -15.43
C LEU A 144 -0.15 8.51 -14.36
N TYR A 145 -1.27 7.79 -14.29
CA TYR A 145 -1.41 6.67 -13.35
C TYR A 145 -0.40 5.56 -13.62
N GLY A 146 -0.22 5.17 -14.89
CA GLY A 146 0.78 4.16 -15.29
C GLY A 146 2.20 4.59 -14.95
N ALA A 147 2.54 5.87 -15.19
CA ALA A 147 3.84 6.43 -14.82
C ALA A 147 4.06 6.37 -13.29
N ALA A 148 3.05 6.78 -12.49
CA ALA A 148 3.13 6.74 -11.04
C ALA A 148 3.26 5.29 -10.52
N LYS A 149 2.45 4.36 -11.01
CA LYS A 149 2.51 2.94 -10.59
C LYS A 149 3.77 2.22 -11.09
N GLY A 150 4.32 2.60 -12.23
CA GLY A 150 5.65 2.17 -12.68
C GLY A 150 6.76 2.66 -11.74
N ALA A 151 6.69 3.93 -11.32
CA ALA A 151 7.62 4.51 -10.35
C ALA A 151 7.55 3.79 -8.99
N VAL A 152 6.34 3.49 -8.48
CA VAL A 152 6.12 2.69 -7.25
C VAL A 152 6.85 1.34 -7.37
N ALA A 153 6.63 0.60 -8.45
CA ALA A 153 7.25 -0.71 -8.64
C ALA A 153 8.78 -0.63 -8.70
N ALA A 154 9.33 0.34 -9.44
CA ALA A 154 10.77 0.54 -9.56
C ALA A 154 11.39 0.91 -8.20
N TYR A 155 10.74 1.80 -7.45
CA TYR A 155 11.22 2.26 -6.15
C TYR A 155 11.29 1.12 -5.12
N VAL A 156 10.20 0.35 -4.97
CA VAL A 156 10.14 -0.80 -4.05
C VAL A 156 11.21 -1.85 -4.38
N LYS A 157 11.39 -2.18 -5.67
CA LYS A 157 12.44 -3.10 -6.12
C LYS A 157 13.85 -2.59 -5.82
N SER A 158 14.05 -1.27 -5.91
CA SER A 158 15.35 -0.64 -5.60
C SER A 158 15.66 -0.72 -4.11
N LEU A 159 14.69 -0.45 -3.24
CA LEU A 159 14.83 -0.61 -1.79
C LEU A 159 15.27 -2.04 -1.41
N GLY A 160 14.65 -3.06 -2.02
CA GLY A 160 15.03 -4.45 -1.76
C GLY A 160 16.45 -4.80 -2.20
N LYS A 161 16.98 -4.13 -3.24
CA LYS A 161 18.38 -4.29 -3.66
C LYS A 161 19.35 -3.55 -2.75
N GLU A 162 18.94 -2.39 -2.23
CA GLU A 162 19.76 -1.52 -1.41
C GLU A 162 19.86 -2.04 0.03
N TYR A 163 18.74 -2.43 0.62
CA TYR A 163 18.64 -2.83 2.03
C TYR A 163 18.45 -4.34 2.26
N GLY A 164 18.53 -5.15 1.20
CA GLY A 164 18.34 -6.61 1.31
C GLY A 164 19.39 -7.30 2.18
N THR A 165 20.61 -6.77 2.24
CA THR A 165 21.68 -7.26 3.15
C THR A 165 21.43 -6.90 4.61
N ASP A 166 20.57 -5.91 4.86
CA ASP A 166 20.17 -5.46 6.19
C ASP A 166 18.86 -6.13 6.66
N GLY A 167 18.46 -7.22 5.98
CA GLY A 167 17.30 -8.04 6.34
C GLY A 167 15.96 -7.59 5.74
N LEU A 168 15.92 -6.46 5.00
CA LEU A 168 14.69 -5.96 4.39
C LEU A 168 14.32 -6.75 3.13
N ARG A 169 13.19 -7.44 3.17
CA ARG A 169 12.55 -8.03 1.98
C ARG A 169 11.53 -7.06 1.41
N THR A 170 11.47 -6.93 0.10
CA THR A 170 10.44 -6.08 -0.54
C THR A 170 9.66 -6.85 -1.59
N SER A 171 8.37 -6.56 -1.70
CA SER A 171 7.51 -7.12 -2.74
C SER A 171 6.65 -6.06 -3.38
N VAL A 172 6.34 -6.25 -4.66
CA VAL A 172 5.34 -5.46 -5.37
C VAL A 172 4.12 -6.35 -5.64
N LEU A 173 2.95 -5.89 -5.21
CA LEU A 173 1.68 -6.54 -5.52
C LEU A 173 1.03 -5.81 -6.70
N TYR A 174 0.53 -6.58 -7.66
CA TYR A 174 -0.16 -6.09 -8.83
C TYR A 174 -1.58 -6.69 -8.88
N PRO A 175 -2.63 -5.91 -8.59
CA PRO A 175 -3.99 -6.29 -8.94
C PRO A 175 -4.14 -6.26 -10.47
N MET A 176 -4.24 -7.42 -11.10
CA MET A 176 -4.28 -7.58 -12.57
C MET A 176 -5.71 -7.58 -13.11
N GLY A 177 -6.55 -6.71 -12.58
CA GLY A 177 -7.94 -6.53 -12.94
C GLY A 177 -8.59 -5.42 -12.11
N VAL A 178 -9.87 -5.22 -12.31
CA VAL A 178 -10.66 -4.29 -11.47
C VAL A 178 -10.78 -4.90 -10.08
N VAL A 179 -10.56 -4.08 -9.05
CA VAL A 179 -10.78 -4.47 -7.66
C VAL A 179 -12.21 -4.10 -7.26
N ASP A 180 -12.90 -4.99 -6.58
CA ASP A 180 -14.26 -4.76 -6.09
C ASP A 180 -14.26 -3.76 -4.94
N THR A 181 -14.40 -2.48 -5.29
CA THR A 181 -14.45 -1.37 -4.34
C THR A 181 -15.71 -0.53 -4.57
N PRO A 182 -16.21 0.18 -3.55
CA PRO A 182 -17.34 1.08 -3.72
C PRO A 182 -17.15 2.07 -4.88
N ALA A 183 -15.98 2.69 -4.98
CA ALA A 183 -15.66 3.64 -6.05
C ALA A 183 -15.72 3.01 -7.44
N ASN A 184 -15.25 1.76 -7.60
CA ASN A 184 -15.32 1.05 -8.88
C ASN A 184 -16.77 0.63 -9.21
N ARG A 185 -17.55 0.21 -8.21
CA ARG A 185 -18.99 -0.07 -8.39
C ARG A 185 -19.77 1.16 -8.84
N ASP A 186 -19.50 2.31 -8.21
CA ASP A 186 -20.12 3.59 -8.58
C ASP A 186 -19.69 4.07 -9.97
N GLY A 187 -18.42 3.85 -10.32
CA GLY A 187 -17.87 4.24 -11.64
C GLY A 187 -18.28 3.31 -12.79
N MET A 188 -18.69 2.07 -12.49
CA MET A 188 -19.06 1.05 -13.48
C MET A 188 -20.34 0.31 -13.07
N PRO A 189 -21.49 1.01 -13.00
CA PRO A 189 -22.74 0.46 -12.45
C PRO A 189 -23.33 -0.71 -13.26
N ASP A 190 -22.97 -0.81 -14.54
CA ASP A 190 -23.44 -1.87 -15.45
C ASP A 190 -22.51 -3.11 -15.48
N ALA A 191 -21.37 -3.07 -14.79
CA ALA A 191 -20.44 -4.20 -14.73
C ALA A 191 -20.82 -5.18 -13.61
N ASP A 192 -20.52 -6.46 -13.79
CA ASP A 192 -20.74 -7.48 -12.75
C ASP A 192 -19.53 -7.54 -11.81
N PRO A 193 -19.68 -7.13 -10.52
CA PRO A 193 -18.57 -7.18 -9.58
C PRO A 193 -18.08 -8.60 -9.25
N SER A 194 -18.84 -9.65 -9.61
CA SER A 194 -18.40 -11.04 -9.41
C SER A 194 -17.21 -11.43 -10.27
N ASP A 195 -16.97 -10.68 -11.36
CA ASP A 195 -15.81 -10.85 -12.23
C ASP A 195 -14.56 -10.07 -11.73
N TRP A 196 -14.69 -9.31 -10.65
CA TRP A 196 -13.63 -8.45 -10.13
C TRP A 196 -12.80 -9.14 -9.04
N ILE A 197 -11.63 -8.60 -8.77
CA ILE A 197 -10.77 -9.08 -7.67
C ILE A 197 -11.38 -8.62 -6.35
N ALA A 198 -11.74 -9.54 -5.48
CA ALA A 198 -12.17 -9.18 -4.14
C ALA A 198 -10.98 -8.59 -3.34
N PRO A 199 -11.17 -7.51 -2.56
CA PRO A 199 -10.11 -6.95 -1.70
C PRO A 199 -9.46 -7.99 -0.78
N ARG A 200 -10.22 -8.99 -0.36
CA ARG A 200 -9.75 -10.11 0.48
C ARG A 200 -8.65 -10.92 -0.20
N GLU A 201 -8.74 -11.18 -1.51
CA GLU A 201 -7.72 -11.91 -2.26
C GLU A 201 -6.38 -11.17 -2.29
N LEU A 202 -6.44 -9.82 -2.35
CA LEU A 202 -5.24 -8.99 -2.25
C LEU A 202 -4.66 -9.02 -0.84
N ALA A 203 -5.50 -8.91 0.18
CA ALA A 203 -5.10 -8.93 1.58
C ALA A 203 -4.46 -10.27 1.98
N ASP A 204 -5.06 -11.41 1.58
CA ASP A 204 -4.51 -12.74 1.80
C ASP A 204 -3.17 -12.92 1.06
N GLY A 205 -3.04 -12.35 -0.14
CA GLY A 205 -1.78 -12.27 -0.87
C GLY A 205 -0.70 -11.48 -0.12
N MET A 206 -1.06 -10.32 0.46
CA MET A 206 -0.15 -9.49 1.26
C MET A 206 0.32 -10.23 2.52
N LEU A 207 -0.60 -10.89 3.24
CA LEU A 207 -0.26 -11.71 4.41
C LEU A 207 0.67 -12.86 4.03
N HIS A 208 0.37 -13.57 2.92
CA HIS A 208 1.25 -14.61 2.40
C HIS A 208 2.67 -14.09 2.14
N LEU A 209 2.83 -12.93 1.51
CA LEU A 209 4.14 -12.33 1.23
C LEU A 209 4.87 -11.92 2.52
N ALA A 210 4.18 -11.29 3.46
CA ALA A 210 4.76 -10.83 4.72
C ALA A 210 5.26 -12.00 5.59
N THR A 211 4.53 -13.11 5.62
CA THR A 211 4.84 -14.29 6.44
C THR A 211 5.85 -15.27 5.83
N ARG A 212 6.31 -15.02 4.58
CA ARG A 212 7.33 -15.86 3.96
C ARG A 212 8.65 -15.82 4.70
N SER A 213 9.30 -16.97 4.80
CA SER A 213 10.66 -17.03 5.32
C SER A 213 11.65 -16.36 4.34
N PRO A 214 12.81 -15.89 4.82
CA PRO A 214 13.84 -15.30 3.94
C PRO A 214 14.31 -16.26 2.83
N ARG A 215 14.17 -17.57 3.02
CA ARG A 215 14.55 -18.61 2.04
C ARG A 215 13.55 -18.78 0.90
N GLY A 216 12.37 -18.15 0.99
CA GLY A 216 11.30 -18.28 0.00
C GLY A 216 10.72 -16.92 -0.38
N HIS A 217 11.57 -15.90 -0.61
CA HIS A 217 11.13 -14.56 -1.01
C HIS A 217 10.41 -14.56 -2.37
N VAL A 218 9.30 -13.83 -2.44
CA VAL A 218 8.50 -13.61 -3.65
C VAL A 218 8.52 -12.09 -3.94
N PRO A 219 9.35 -11.61 -4.90
CA PRO A 219 9.53 -10.18 -5.14
C PRO A 219 8.34 -9.51 -5.84
N GLU A 220 7.50 -10.28 -6.51
CA GLU A 220 6.33 -9.79 -7.23
C GLU A 220 5.19 -10.79 -7.12
N LEU A 221 3.98 -10.29 -6.84
CA LEU A 221 2.76 -11.08 -6.86
C LEU A 221 1.73 -10.42 -7.78
N LYS A 222 1.24 -11.16 -8.77
CA LYS A 222 0.17 -10.76 -9.67
C LYS A 222 -1.10 -11.51 -9.30
N VAL A 223 -2.13 -10.77 -8.91
CA VAL A 223 -3.44 -11.32 -8.56
C VAL A 223 -4.41 -11.01 -9.70
N HIS A 224 -4.90 -12.04 -10.37
CA HIS A 224 -5.79 -11.90 -11.51
C HIS A 224 -7.24 -12.07 -11.08
N ALA A 225 -8.14 -11.33 -11.71
CA ALA A 225 -9.57 -11.61 -11.63
C ALA A 225 -9.89 -12.99 -12.24
N ALA A 226 -11.02 -13.56 -11.88
CA ALA A 226 -11.53 -14.77 -12.52
C ALA A 226 -11.71 -14.51 -14.04
N SER A 227 -11.31 -15.44 -14.88
CA SER A 227 -11.45 -15.39 -16.35
C SER A 227 -12.74 -16.05 -16.81
#